data_69f0290cdb1837da3c145e5e23ccc6d1
#
_entry.id   69f0290cdb1837da3c145e5e23ccc6d1
#
_cell.length_a   1.000
_cell.length_b   1.000
_cell.length_c   1.000
_cell.angle_alpha   90.00
_cell.angle_beta   90.00
_cell.angle_gamma   90.00
#
_symmetry.space_group_name_H-M   'P 1'
#
loop_
_entity.id
_entity.type
_entity.pdbx_description
1 polymer ?
#
loop_
_entity_poly.entity_id
_entity_poly.type
_entity_poly.pdbx_seq_one_letter_code
_entity_poly.pdbx_strand_id
1 'polypeptide(L)'
;EFVNEVQNSNQYYKEFEKEYKNFQIYQKKVAHTLQILHTMCEENEIHYQLAFGSLLGAIRDDGQIPWDYDVDIIIPTQERENFIDCLKHNLPQNFYFYSVEQDSACEHFITRVAPKGYDTHFLHVDVFYVAGLPENQTEAQKYKHEIKELTLLYKAKKFDFRNKKTSSKKELCNMVAYRIKGTLKKTDDILSRYNRIATQYPIENSQRYCLADRFSDWYDFPSCTVF
;
A
#
# COMPACT_ATOMS: atom_id res chain seq x y z
N GLU A 1 44.50 -11.94 21.24
CA GLU A 1 43.74 -11.20 20.19
C GLU A 1 42.91 -12.17 19.33
N PHE A 2 43.49 -13.18 18.71
CA PHE A 2 42.80 -14.17 17.87
C PHE A 2 41.62 -14.88 18.58
N VAL A 3 41.76 -15.25 19.83
CA VAL A 3 40.68 -15.89 20.63
C VAL A 3 39.51 -14.94 20.85
N ASN A 4 39.77 -13.64 21.03
CA ASN A 4 38.70 -12.63 21.17
C ASN A 4 37.96 -12.36 19.84
N GLU A 5 38.67 -12.41 18.72
CA GLU A 5 38.05 -12.29 17.39
C GLU A 5 37.12 -13.48 17.05
N VAL A 6 37.54 -14.70 17.42
CA VAL A 6 36.73 -15.93 17.23
C VAL A 6 35.51 -15.91 18.18
N GLN A 7 35.64 -15.43 19.39
CA GLN A 7 34.52 -15.28 20.33
C GLN A 7 33.52 -14.22 19.86
N ASN A 8 34.01 -13.08 19.36
CA ASN A 8 33.15 -12.01 18.80
C ASN A 8 32.45 -12.47 17.55
N SER A 9 33.11 -13.22 16.65
CA SER A 9 32.46 -13.77 15.45
C SER A 9 31.36 -14.78 15.81
N ASN A 10 31.60 -15.65 16.80
CA ASN A 10 30.58 -16.60 17.26
C ASN A 10 29.36 -15.93 17.89
N GLN A 11 29.55 -14.82 18.60
CA GLN A 11 28.46 -14.02 19.15
C GLN A 11 27.67 -13.36 18.01
N TYR A 12 28.34 -12.76 17.02
CA TYR A 12 27.73 -12.18 15.83
C TYR A 12 26.89 -13.18 15.07
N TYR A 13 27.41 -14.40 14.81
CA TYR A 13 26.65 -15.46 14.14
C TYR A 13 25.41 -15.90 14.93
N LYS A 14 25.48 -15.97 16.26
CA LYS A 14 24.32 -16.30 17.11
C LYS A 14 23.25 -15.21 17.07
N GLU A 15 23.64 -13.94 17.08
CA GLU A 15 22.73 -12.80 16.96
C GLU A 15 22.08 -12.78 15.56
N PHE A 16 22.87 -12.97 14.51
CA PHE A 16 22.36 -13.09 13.12
C PHE A 16 21.39 -14.26 12.97
N GLU A 17 21.70 -15.45 13.47
CA GLU A 17 20.78 -16.58 13.43
C GLU A 17 19.46 -16.32 14.16
N LYS A 18 19.51 -15.61 15.28
CA LYS A 18 18.33 -15.24 16.05
C LYS A 18 17.46 -14.24 15.28
N GLU A 19 18.08 -13.22 14.70
CA GLU A 19 17.39 -12.23 13.89
C GLU A 19 16.79 -12.87 12.64
N TYR A 20 17.51 -13.73 11.95
CA TYR A 20 17.06 -14.44 10.78
C TYR A 20 15.88 -15.39 11.08
N LYS A 21 15.92 -16.12 12.20
CA LYS A 21 14.79 -16.93 12.67
C LYS A 21 13.55 -16.09 12.97
N ASN A 22 13.74 -14.95 13.62
CA ASN A 22 12.65 -14.01 13.88
C ASN A 22 12.07 -13.48 12.56
N PHE A 23 12.92 -13.15 11.60
CA PHE A 23 12.53 -12.68 10.28
C PHE A 23 11.67 -13.71 9.53
N GLN A 24 12.07 -14.98 9.53
CA GLN A 24 11.27 -16.06 8.95
C GLN A 24 9.89 -16.25 9.64
N ILE A 25 9.82 -16.00 10.95
CA ILE A 25 8.55 -16.00 11.65
C ILE A 25 7.65 -14.85 11.15
N TYR A 26 8.20 -13.67 10.92
CA TYR A 26 7.48 -12.55 10.35
C TYR A 26 6.99 -12.85 8.94
N GLN A 27 7.83 -13.38 8.06
CA GLN A 27 7.44 -13.78 6.71
C GLN A 27 6.28 -14.78 6.72
N LYS A 28 6.31 -15.81 7.57
CA LYS A 28 5.20 -16.78 7.71
C LYS A 28 3.90 -16.12 8.16
N LYS A 29 3.97 -15.09 9.02
CA LYS A 29 2.77 -14.37 9.47
C LYS A 29 2.20 -13.49 8.37
N VAL A 30 3.05 -12.83 7.59
CA VAL A 30 2.61 -12.02 6.43
C VAL A 30 1.99 -12.94 5.37
N ALA A 31 2.63 -14.07 5.06
CA ALA A 31 2.09 -15.08 4.16
C ALA A 31 0.72 -15.62 4.64
N HIS A 32 0.56 -15.85 5.94
CA HIS A 32 -0.73 -16.22 6.51
C HIS A 32 -1.78 -15.11 6.38
N THR A 33 -1.38 -13.85 6.54
CA THR A 33 -2.27 -12.71 6.30
C THR A 33 -2.73 -12.66 4.84
N LEU A 34 -1.81 -12.88 3.90
CA LEU A 34 -2.16 -13.00 2.48
C LEU A 34 -3.13 -14.15 2.22
N GLN A 35 -2.94 -15.31 2.85
CA GLN A 35 -3.83 -16.46 2.69
C GLN A 35 -5.25 -16.15 3.17
N ILE A 36 -5.40 -15.41 4.28
CA ILE A 36 -6.72 -14.96 4.76
C ILE A 36 -7.35 -14.01 3.74
N LEU A 37 -6.59 -13.02 3.23
CA LEU A 37 -7.06 -12.11 2.21
C LEU A 37 -7.45 -12.83 0.93
N HIS A 38 -6.66 -13.81 0.49
CA HIS A 38 -6.99 -14.64 -0.66
C HIS A 38 -8.36 -15.32 -0.49
N THR A 39 -8.57 -16.03 0.62
CA THR A 39 -9.85 -16.68 0.90
C THR A 39 -11.01 -15.69 0.89
N MET A 40 -10.83 -14.53 1.54
CA MET A 40 -11.87 -13.48 1.57
C MET A 40 -12.15 -12.92 0.18
N CYS A 41 -11.13 -12.69 -0.64
CA CYS A 41 -11.30 -12.20 -2.01
C CYS A 41 -12.03 -13.22 -2.88
N GLU A 42 -11.64 -14.48 -2.85
CA GLU A 42 -12.31 -15.57 -3.59
C GLU A 42 -13.79 -15.71 -3.20
N GLU A 43 -14.10 -15.71 -1.91
CA GLU A 43 -15.47 -15.83 -1.40
C GLU A 43 -16.38 -14.63 -1.75
N ASN A 44 -15.80 -13.48 -2.04
CA ASN A 44 -16.52 -12.23 -2.35
C ASN A 44 -16.32 -11.75 -3.79
N GLU A 45 -15.75 -12.58 -4.66
CA GLU A 45 -15.53 -12.29 -6.09
C GLU A 45 -14.70 -11.01 -6.30
N ILE A 46 -13.68 -10.78 -5.43
CA ILE A 46 -12.78 -9.64 -5.52
C ILE A 46 -11.49 -10.07 -6.23
N HIS A 47 -11.18 -9.41 -7.33
CA HIS A 47 -9.97 -9.71 -8.11
C HIS A 47 -8.76 -9.01 -7.50
N TYR A 48 -7.68 -9.74 -7.30
CA TYR A 48 -6.41 -9.18 -6.90
C TYR A 48 -5.24 -9.89 -7.57
N GLN A 49 -4.09 -9.24 -7.58
CA GLN A 49 -2.83 -9.82 -8.05
C GLN A 49 -1.70 -9.49 -7.10
N LEU A 50 -0.69 -10.37 -7.04
CA LEU A 50 0.59 -10.03 -6.43
C LEU A 50 1.26 -8.90 -7.21
N ALA A 51 1.98 -8.03 -6.50
CA ALA A 51 2.65 -6.90 -7.10
C ALA A 51 4.11 -6.80 -6.65
N PHE A 52 4.91 -6.04 -7.40
CA PHE A 52 6.28 -5.65 -7.04
C PHE A 52 7.18 -6.81 -6.60
N GLY A 53 7.76 -6.71 -5.39
CA GLY A 53 8.61 -7.72 -4.79
C GLY A 53 7.91 -9.07 -4.61
N SER A 54 6.65 -9.04 -4.23
CA SER A 54 5.85 -10.24 -4.00
C SER A 54 5.60 -11.03 -5.28
N LEU A 55 5.30 -10.36 -6.40
CA LEU A 55 5.18 -11.01 -7.71
C LEU A 55 6.53 -11.54 -8.20
N LEU A 56 7.59 -10.75 -8.04
CA LEU A 56 8.93 -11.17 -8.42
C LEU A 56 9.37 -12.42 -7.66
N GLY A 57 9.14 -12.45 -6.35
CA GLY A 57 9.44 -13.61 -5.51
C GLY A 57 8.67 -14.86 -5.92
N ALA A 58 7.36 -14.72 -6.17
CA ALA A 58 6.54 -15.83 -6.63
C ALA A 58 7.03 -16.45 -7.95
N ILE A 59 7.51 -15.62 -8.88
CA ILE A 59 7.98 -16.10 -10.21
C ILE A 59 9.42 -16.63 -10.15
N ARG A 60 10.31 -15.95 -9.41
CA ARG A 60 11.75 -16.24 -9.41
C ARG A 60 12.16 -17.23 -8.35
N ASP A 61 11.58 -17.11 -7.13
CA ASP A 61 12.03 -17.82 -5.94
C ASP A 61 11.02 -18.89 -5.49
N ASP A 62 9.93 -19.07 -6.25
CA ASP A 62 8.79 -19.96 -5.90
C ASP A 62 8.22 -19.66 -4.51
N GLY A 63 8.24 -18.37 -4.13
CA GLY A 63 7.79 -17.90 -2.83
C GLY A 63 8.17 -16.45 -2.56
N GLN A 64 8.17 -16.07 -1.28
CA GLN A 64 8.59 -14.75 -0.87
C GLN A 64 10.10 -14.58 -1.00
N ILE A 65 10.57 -13.43 -1.47
CA ILE A 65 12.00 -13.08 -1.51
C ILE A 65 12.60 -13.25 -0.10
N PRO A 66 13.74 -13.97 0.07
CA PRO A 66 14.24 -14.34 1.39
C PRO A 66 14.51 -13.19 2.38
N TRP A 67 14.72 -11.97 1.88
CA TRP A 67 14.99 -10.76 2.68
C TRP A 67 13.86 -9.72 2.61
N ASP A 68 12.73 -10.05 1.99
CA ASP A 68 11.55 -9.20 1.92
C ASP A 68 10.63 -9.44 3.12
N TYR A 69 10.11 -8.38 3.74
CA TYR A 69 9.35 -8.45 4.97
C TYR A 69 7.87 -8.15 4.80
N ASP A 70 7.46 -7.63 3.66
CA ASP A 70 6.08 -7.30 3.34
C ASP A 70 5.55 -8.14 2.17
N VAL A 71 4.29 -8.02 1.92
CA VAL A 71 3.62 -8.56 0.74
C VAL A 71 2.77 -7.46 0.14
N ASP A 72 2.94 -7.27 -1.16
CA ASP A 72 2.21 -6.29 -1.95
C ASP A 72 1.18 -6.99 -2.84
N ILE A 73 -0.06 -6.49 -2.80
CA ILE A 73 -1.10 -6.86 -3.77
C ILE A 73 -1.69 -5.61 -4.41
N ILE A 74 -2.26 -5.79 -5.59
CA ILE A 74 -3.03 -4.75 -6.30
C ILE A 74 -4.46 -5.20 -6.50
N ILE A 75 -5.39 -4.26 -6.36
CA ILE A 75 -6.83 -4.45 -6.59
C ILE A 75 -7.31 -3.35 -7.54
N PRO A 76 -8.22 -3.63 -8.51
CA PRO A 76 -8.86 -2.61 -9.31
C PRO A 76 -9.56 -1.55 -8.45
N THR A 77 -9.45 -0.28 -8.82
CA THR A 77 -10.13 0.80 -8.08
C THR A 77 -11.65 0.63 -8.03
N GLN A 78 -12.23 -0.05 -9.02
CA GLN A 78 -13.67 -0.36 -9.08
C GLN A 78 -14.09 -1.31 -7.95
N GLU A 79 -13.20 -2.16 -7.49
CA GLU A 79 -13.49 -3.14 -6.44
C GLU A 79 -13.10 -2.67 -5.03
N ARG A 80 -12.49 -1.47 -4.93
CA ARG A 80 -12.03 -0.93 -3.65
C ARG A 80 -13.13 -0.86 -2.59
N GLU A 81 -14.30 -0.34 -2.94
CA GLU A 81 -15.42 -0.20 -1.99
C GLU A 81 -15.88 -1.55 -1.48
N ASN A 82 -16.06 -2.52 -2.39
CA ASN A 82 -16.41 -3.89 -2.05
C ASN A 82 -15.34 -4.54 -1.15
N PHE A 83 -14.06 -4.35 -1.47
CA PHE A 83 -12.95 -4.86 -0.66
C PHE A 83 -12.94 -4.28 0.76
N ILE A 84 -13.10 -2.97 0.90
CA ILE A 84 -13.16 -2.30 2.21
C ILE A 84 -14.35 -2.80 3.03
N ASP A 85 -15.50 -2.99 2.41
CA ASP A 85 -16.69 -3.52 3.09
C ASP A 85 -16.52 -5.00 3.46
N CYS A 86 -15.88 -5.78 2.60
CA CYS A 86 -15.50 -7.15 2.92
C CYS A 86 -14.57 -7.20 4.15
N LEU A 87 -13.53 -6.35 4.22
CA LEU A 87 -12.66 -6.26 5.39
C LEU A 87 -13.41 -5.91 6.67
N LYS A 88 -14.37 -4.97 6.63
CA LYS A 88 -15.16 -4.57 7.80
C LYS A 88 -15.99 -5.72 8.38
N HIS A 89 -16.53 -6.59 7.51
CA HIS A 89 -17.48 -7.60 7.91
C HIS A 89 -16.87 -9.00 8.10
N ASN A 90 -15.85 -9.33 7.33
CA ASN A 90 -15.33 -10.69 7.24
C ASN A 90 -13.91 -10.86 7.80
N LEU A 91 -13.17 -9.77 8.05
CA LEU A 91 -11.81 -9.88 8.59
C LEU A 91 -11.82 -10.50 10.00
N PRO A 92 -11.06 -11.58 10.26
CA PRO A 92 -11.02 -12.22 11.57
C PRO A 92 -10.63 -11.24 12.70
N GLN A 93 -11.21 -11.43 13.89
CA GLN A 93 -11.06 -10.50 15.01
C GLN A 93 -9.62 -10.30 15.51
N ASN A 94 -8.72 -11.23 15.22
CA ASN A 94 -7.29 -11.14 15.54
C ASN A 94 -6.47 -10.37 14.48
N PHE A 95 -7.14 -9.85 13.44
CA PHE A 95 -6.56 -8.95 12.44
C PHE A 95 -7.15 -7.54 12.55
N TYR A 96 -6.52 -6.60 11.90
CA TYR A 96 -7.05 -5.25 11.69
C TYR A 96 -6.60 -4.75 10.33
N PHE A 97 -7.27 -3.75 9.82
CA PHE A 97 -6.83 -3.05 8.64
C PHE A 97 -6.78 -1.54 8.88
N TYR A 98 -5.92 -0.88 8.15
CA TYR A 98 -5.68 0.55 8.22
C TYR A 98 -5.94 1.15 6.83
N SER A 99 -6.91 2.04 6.73
CA SER A 99 -7.30 2.72 5.48
C SER A 99 -7.90 4.08 5.78
N VAL A 100 -8.03 4.92 4.76
CA VAL A 100 -8.64 6.25 4.88
C VAL A 100 -10.11 6.20 5.27
N GLU A 101 -10.79 5.09 5.02
CA GLU A 101 -12.19 4.85 5.38
C GLU A 101 -12.35 4.39 6.84
N GLN A 102 -11.36 3.71 7.37
CA GLN A 102 -11.42 3.10 8.71
C GLN A 102 -10.77 3.97 9.78
N ASP A 103 -9.64 4.58 9.47
CA ASP A 103 -8.86 5.35 10.45
C ASP A 103 -8.75 6.82 10.05
N SER A 104 -9.29 7.68 10.91
CA SER A 104 -9.21 9.12 10.69
C SER A 104 -7.78 9.67 10.68
N ALA A 105 -6.80 8.96 11.22
CA ALA A 105 -5.38 9.32 11.18
C ALA A 105 -4.66 8.82 9.92
N CYS A 106 -5.31 7.97 9.11
CA CYS A 106 -4.71 7.46 7.87
C CYS A 106 -4.47 8.60 6.87
N GLU A 107 -3.27 8.67 6.34
CA GLU A 107 -2.84 9.69 5.38
C GLU A 107 -2.64 9.13 3.97
N HIS A 108 -2.68 7.80 3.81
CA HIS A 108 -2.36 7.09 2.59
C HIS A 108 -3.59 6.38 2.04
N PHE A 109 -3.71 6.35 0.72
CA PHE A 109 -4.82 5.69 0.02
C PHE A 109 -4.60 4.19 -0.21
N ILE A 110 -3.46 3.65 0.20
CA ILE A 110 -3.25 2.21 0.30
C ILE A 110 -3.98 1.66 1.53
N THR A 111 -4.41 0.42 1.44
CA THR A 111 -4.93 -0.30 2.61
C THR A 111 -3.85 -1.23 3.14
N ARG A 112 -3.66 -1.29 4.44
CA ARG A 112 -2.76 -2.24 5.11
C ARG A 112 -3.56 -3.21 5.93
N VAL A 113 -3.25 -4.49 5.82
CA VAL A 113 -3.88 -5.54 6.63
C VAL A 113 -2.81 -6.27 7.43
N ALA A 114 -3.01 -6.40 8.73
CA ALA A 114 -2.03 -6.98 9.63
C ALA A 114 -2.67 -7.72 10.81
N PRO A 115 -2.01 -8.70 11.41
CA PRO A 115 -2.44 -9.29 12.67
C PRO A 115 -2.29 -8.29 13.82
N LYS A 116 -3.23 -8.31 14.77
CA LYS A 116 -3.16 -7.48 15.99
C LYS A 116 -1.99 -7.84 16.86
N GLY A 117 -1.44 -6.84 17.56
CA GLY A 117 -0.33 -7.04 18.51
C GLY A 117 1.06 -7.00 17.87
N TYR A 118 1.15 -6.69 16.59
CA TYR A 118 2.42 -6.48 15.88
C TYR A 118 2.52 -5.05 15.36
N ASP A 119 3.76 -4.57 15.23
CA ASP A 119 4.02 -3.27 14.63
C ASP A 119 3.67 -3.31 13.14
N THR A 120 2.78 -2.40 12.72
CA THR A 120 2.35 -2.28 11.32
C THR A 120 3.44 -1.86 10.36
N HIS A 121 4.59 -1.43 10.86
CA HIS A 121 5.71 -1.05 10.00
C HIS A 121 6.43 -2.25 9.38
N PHE A 122 6.29 -3.45 9.96
CA PHE A 122 7.08 -4.62 9.58
C PHE A 122 6.26 -5.88 9.27
N LEU A 123 4.96 -5.87 9.49
CA LEU A 123 4.16 -7.08 9.38
C LEU A 123 2.77 -6.76 8.84
N HIS A 124 2.71 -6.53 7.54
CA HIS A 124 1.46 -6.20 6.86
C HIS A 124 1.45 -6.68 5.43
N VAL A 125 0.26 -6.79 4.87
CA VAL A 125 0.02 -6.84 3.44
C VAL A 125 -0.38 -5.44 3.00
N ASP A 126 0.37 -4.86 2.06
CA ASP A 126 0.05 -3.59 1.42
C ASP A 126 -0.88 -3.85 0.22
N VAL A 127 -2.02 -3.20 0.23
CA VAL A 127 -3.02 -3.29 -0.84
C VAL A 127 -3.04 -1.97 -1.60
N PHE A 128 -2.52 -2.00 -2.81
CA PHE A 128 -2.53 -0.88 -3.74
C PHE A 128 -3.75 -0.94 -4.64
N TYR A 129 -4.17 0.21 -5.14
CA TYR A 129 -5.30 0.29 -6.05
C TYR A 129 -4.84 0.74 -7.43
N VAL A 130 -5.27 -0.01 -8.45
CA VAL A 130 -4.91 0.25 -9.84
C VAL A 130 -6.12 0.75 -10.62
N ALA A 131 -5.91 1.83 -11.37
CA ALA A 131 -6.90 2.41 -12.26
C ALA A 131 -6.43 2.32 -13.71
N GLY A 132 -7.37 2.17 -14.63
CA GLY A 132 -7.10 2.34 -16.04
C GLY A 132 -6.73 3.78 -16.40
N LEU A 133 -6.13 3.97 -17.54
CA LEU A 133 -5.82 5.28 -18.12
C LEU A 133 -6.52 5.45 -19.46
N PRO A 134 -7.01 6.66 -19.79
CA PRO A 134 -7.49 6.97 -21.12
C PRO A 134 -6.35 6.85 -22.14
N GLU A 135 -6.69 6.50 -23.38
CA GLU A 135 -5.69 6.40 -24.47
C GLU A 135 -5.05 7.75 -24.78
N ASN A 136 -5.86 8.82 -24.73
CA ASN A 136 -5.38 10.17 -24.97
C ASN A 136 -4.39 10.59 -23.87
N GLN A 137 -3.14 10.85 -24.25
CA GLN A 137 -2.07 11.16 -23.32
C GLN A 137 -2.34 12.45 -22.51
N THR A 138 -2.98 13.45 -23.11
CA THR A 138 -3.31 14.71 -22.40
C THR A 138 -4.37 14.47 -21.34
N GLU A 139 -5.37 13.64 -21.64
CA GLU A 139 -6.39 13.24 -20.66
C GLU A 139 -5.81 12.38 -19.55
N ALA A 140 -4.93 11.43 -19.88
CA ALA A 140 -4.21 10.64 -18.90
C ALA A 140 -3.38 11.50 -17.95
N GLN A 141 -2.69 12.53 -18.46
CA GLN A 141 -1.94 13.48 -17.63
C GLN A 141 -2.87 14.30 -16.72
N LYS A 142 -4.00 14.78 -17.22
CA LYS A 142 -4.99 15.48 -16.40
C LYS A 142 -5.55 14.60 -15.30
N TYR A 143 -5.91 13.36 -15.64
CA TYR A 143 -6.41 12.37 -14.68
C TYR A 143 -5.40 12.10 -13.56
N LYS A 144 -4.16 11.76 -13.91
CA LYS A 144 -3.08 11.54 -12.94
C LYS A 144 -2.82 12.77 -12.06
N HIS A 145 -2.86 13.96 -12.66
CA HIS A 145 -2.70 15.21 -11.92
C HIS A 145 -3.83 15.43 -10.91
N GLU A 146 -5.07 15.12 -11.27
CA GLU A 146 -6.23 15.28 -10.37
C GLU A 146 -6.19 14.30 -9.21
N ILE A 147 -5.86 13.03 -9.45
CA ILE A 147 -5.63 12.03 -8.39
C ILE A 147 -4.55 12.52 -7.43
N LYS A 148 -3.39 12.93 -7.96
CA LYS A 148 -2.27 13.46 -7.18
C LYS A 148 -2.69 14.69 -6.34
N GLU A 149 -3.43 15.61 -6.90
CA GLU A 149 -3.90 16.79 -6.18
C GLU A 149 -4.81 16.39 -5.00
N LEU A 150 -5.77 15.49 -5.22
CA LEU A 150 -6.70 15.05 -4.19
C LEU A 150 -5.99 14.31 -3.05
N THR A 151 -5.07 13.43 -3.37
CA THR A 151 -4.29 12.70 -2.36
C THR A 151 -3.39 13.64 -1.55
N LEU A 152 -2.77 14.63 -2.18
CA LEU A 152 -1.98 15.66 -1.47
C LEU A 152 -2.85 16.57 -0.59
N LEU A 153 -4.03 16.96 -1.05
CA LEU A 153 -4.99 17.72 -0.25
C LEU A 153 -5.42 16.92 0.98
N TYR A 154 -5.74 15.64 0.79
CA TYR A 154 -6.12 14.74 1.89
C TYR A 154 -4.96 14.58 2.88
N LYS A 155 -3.78 14.19 2.41
CA LYS A 155 -2.57 14.04 3.23
C LYS A 155 -2.28 15.32 4.02
N ALA A 156 -2.33 16.49 3.38
CA ALA A 156 -2.07 17.76 4.04
C ALA A 156 -3.09 18.08 5.15
N LYS A 157 -4.37 17.67 5.00
CA LYS A 157 -5.38 17.83 6.05
C LYS A 157 -5.13 16.95 7.26
N LYS A 158 -4.57 15.78 7.08
CA LYS A 158 -4.27 14.83 8.16
C LYS A 158 -2.90 15.04 8.78
N PHE A 159 -2.00 15.72 8.07
CA PHE A 159 -0.62 15.91 8.50
C PHE A 159 -0.51 16.64 9.84
N ASP A 160 0.14 16.01 10.82
CA ASP A 160 0.43 16.63 12.12
C ASP A 160 1.77 17.39 12.08
N PHE A 161 1.68 18.69 11.91
CA PHE A 161 2.85 19.57 11.86
C PHE A 161 3.64 19.65 13.16
N ARG A 162 3.09 19.19 14.30
CA ARG A 162 3.74 19.25 15.62
C ARG A 162 4.64 18.06 15.87
N ASN A 163 4.20 16.86 15.46
CA ASN A 163 4.82 15.59 15.86
C ASN A 163 5.56 14.87 14.74
N LYS A 164 5.36 15.26 13.48
CA LYS A 164 6.04 14.59 12.36
C LYS A 164 7.32 15.29 11.95
N LYS A 165 8.42 14.50 11.98
CA LYS A 165 9.66 14.88 11.32
C LYS A 165 9.46 14.68 9.82
N THR A 166 9.40 15.77 9.06
CA THR A 166 9.41 15.71 7.60
C THR A 166 10.79 15.31 7.10
N SER A 167 10.84 14.53 6.03
CA SER A 167 12.10 14.11 5.40
C SER A 167 12.83 15.27 4.73
N SER A 168 12.12 16.38 4.36
CA SER A 168 12.73 17.54 3.75
C SER A 168 11.94 18.84 3.96
N LYS A 169 12.63 19.99 3.91
CA LYS A 169 12.01 21.34 3.92
C LYS A 169 11.03 21.51 2.76
N LYS A 170 11.32 20.93 1.59
CA LYS A 170 10.46 20.99 0.40
C LYS A 170 9.12 20.29 0.65
N GLU A 171 9.14 19.12 1.28
CA GLU A 171 7.92 18.41 1.64
C GLU A 171 7.07 19.20 2.63
N LEU A 172 7.69 19.81 3.64
CA LEU A 172 6.99 20.65 4.61
C LEU A 172 6.32 21.85 3.92
N CYS A 173 7.03 22.57 3.05
CA CYS A 173 6.45 23.67 2.30
C CYS A 173 5.27 23.24 1.43
N ASN A 174 5.36 22.08 0.78
CA ASN A 174 4.26 21.51 0.01
C ASN A 174 3.05 21.19 0.90
N MET A 175 3.26 20.55 2.06
CA MET A 175 2.16 20.24 2.99
C MET A 175 1.48 21.52 3.48
N VAL A 176 2.22 22.58 3.80
CA VAL A 176 1.64 23.89 4.17
C VAL A 176 0.82 24.48 3.02
N ALA A 177 1.35 24.50 1.80
CA ALA A 177 0.64 25.02 0.63
C ALA A 177 -0.67 24.27 0.36
N TYR A 178 -0.64 22.93 0.40
CA TYR A 178 -1.84 22.11 0.23
C TYR A 178 -2.82 22.25 1.40
N ARG A 179 -2.35 22.46 2.63
CA ARG A 179 -3.20 22.76 3.79
C ARG A 179 -3.97 24.05 3.57
N ILE A 180 -3.32 25.10 3.11
CA ILE A 180 -3.95 26.39 2.78
C ILE A 180 -4.96 26.21 1.64
N LYS A 181 -4.56 25.55 0.54
CA LYS A 181 -5.45 25.25 -0.62
C LYS A 181 -6.68 24.44 -0.22
N GLY A 182 -6.54 23.56 0.77
CA GLY A 182 -7.61 22.70 1.28
C GLY A 182 -8.44 23.28 2.39
N THR A 183 -8.19 24.52 2.85
CA THR A 183 -8.81 25.08 4.07
C THR A 183 -10.36 25.02 4.05
N LEU A 184 -10.96 25.36 2.94
CA LEU A 184 -12.44 25.38 2.77
C LEU A 184 -13.02 24.03 2.34
N LYS A 185 -12.20 23.01 2.04
CA LYS A 185 -12.67 21.70 1.58
C LYS A 185 -12.80 20.77 2.79
N LYS A 186 -13.93 20.06 2.90
CA LYS A 186 -14.08 18.99 3.90
C LYS A 186 -13.31 17.73 3.47
N THR A 187 -12.84 16.96 4.42
CA THR A 187 -12.10 15.70 4.15
C THR A 187 -12.97 14.71 3.38
N ASP A 188 -14.25 14.59 3.77
CA ASP A 188 -15.20 13.68 3.13
C ASP A 188 -15.50 14.06 1.68
N ASP A 189 -15.54 15.35 1.36
CA ASP A 189 -15.72 15.83 -0.01
C ASP A 189 -14.49 15.48 -0.88
N ILE A 190 -13.28 15.56 -0.29
CA ILE A 190 -12.05 15.18 -0.99
C ILE A 190 -12.04 13.67 -1.26
N LEU A 191 -12.40 12.86 -0.27
CA LEU A 191 -12.45 11.40 -0.37
C LEU A 191 -13.51 10.95 -1.40
N SER A 192 -14.73 11.51 -1.33
CA SER A 192 -15.82 11.21 -2.27
C SER A 192 -15.43 11.58 -3.71
N ARG A 193 -14.75 12.71 -3.89
CA ARG A 193 -14.25 13.12 -5.20
C ARG A 193 -13.13 12.20 -5.68
N TYR A 194 -12.22 11.80 -4.81
CA TYR A 194 -11.16 10.84 -5.13
C TYR A 194 -11.77 9.52 -5.61
N ASN A 195 -12.69 8.91 -4.87
CA ASN A 195 -13.32 7.65 -5.23
C ASN A 195 -13.99 7.73 -6.61
N ARG A 196 -14.76 8.79 -6.87
CA ARG A 196 -15.40 9.00 -8.16
C ARG A 196 -14.42 9.11 -9.33
N ILE A 197 -13.27 9.79 -9.12
CA ILE A 197 -12.27 9.98 -10.18
C ILE A 197 -11.44 8.71 -10.33
N ALA A 198 -11.02 8.07 -9.24
CA ALA A 198 -10.22 6.85 -9.28
C ALA A 198 -10.92 5.69 -10.02
N THR A 199 -12.26 5.66 -10.01
CA THR A 199 -13.06 4.64 -10.69
C THR A 199 -13.49 5.03 -12.12
N GLN A 200 -13.07 6.19 -12.62
CA GLN A 200 -13.53 6.71 -13.91
C GLN A 200 -13.11 5.85 -15.12
N TYR A 201 -11.94 5.24 -15.05
CA TYR A 201 -11.40 4.41 -16.13
C TYR A 201 -11.20 2.98 -15.62
N PRO A 202 -12.15 2.07 -15.96
CA PRO A 202 -12.03 0.66 -15.62
C PRO A 202 -10.82 0.01 -16.30
N ILE A 203 -10.17 -0.92 -15.60
CA ILE A 203 -8.99 -1.61 -16.12
C ILE A 203 -9.32 -2.48 -17.34
N GLU A 204 -10.51 -3.09 -17.39
CA GLU A 204 -10.95 -3.97 -18.46
C GLU A 204 -11.02 -3.26 -19.83
N ASN A 205 -11.23 -1.95 -19.81
CA ASN A 205 -11.36 -1.11 -20.98
C ASN A 205 -10.11 -0.26 -21.28
N SER A 206 -9.01 -0.51 -20.57
CA SER A 206 -7.82 0.32 -20.64
C SER A 206 -6.61 -0.48 -21.15
N GLN A 207 -5.80 0.14 -21.99
CA GLN A 207 -4.54 -0.43 -22.45
C GLN A 207 -3.36 -0.05 -21.55
N ARG A 208 -3.55 0.89 -20.65
CA ARG A 208 -2.54 1.40 -19.72
C ARG A 208 -3.16 1.60 -18.36
N TYR A 209 -2.36 1.42 -17.32
CA TYR A 209 -2.78 1.49 -15.93
C TYR A 209 -1.87 2.39 -15.11
N CYS A 210 -2.38 2.90 -13.99
CA CYS A 210 -1.57 3.61 -12.99
C CYS A 210 -2.02 3.24 -11.58
N LEU A 211 -1.14 3.40 -10.62
CA LEU A 211 -1.53 3.34 -9.22
C LEU A 211 -2.29 4.60 -8.83
N ALA A 212 -3.47 4.42 -8.26
CA ALA A 212 -4.34 5.52 -7.85
C ALA A 212 -3.94 6.16 -6.51
N ASP A 213 -3.05 5.55 -5.77
CA ASP A 213 -2.61 5.91 -4.43
C ASP A 213 -1.22 6.54 -4.34
N ARG A 214 -0.44 6.49 -5.43
CA ARG A 214 0.94 7.00 -5.49
C ARG A 214 1.09 8.15 -6.46
N PHE A 215 2.00 9.04 -6.10
CA PHE A 215 2.32 10.29 -6.80
C PHE A 215 3.31 10.15 -7.95
N SER A 216 3.78 8.94 -8.26
CA SER A 216 4.87 8.78 -9.20
C SER A 216 4.34 8.37 -10.57
N ASP A 217 4.80 9.08 -11.61
CA ASP A 217 4.63 8.71 -13.01
C ASP A 217 5.31 7.37 -13.38
N TRP A 218 5.91 6.69 -12.38
CA TRP A 218 6.74 5.49 -12.52
C TRP A 218 5.96 4.21 -12.76
N TYR A 219 4.64 4.25 -12.64
CA TYR A 219 3.80 3.06 -12.67
C TYR A 219 2.73 3.11 -13.77
N ASP A 220 3.13 3.54 -14.97
CA ASP A 220 2.34 3.27 -16.15
C ASP A 220 2.67 1.85 -16.61
N PHE A 221 1.78 0.91 -16.36
CA PHE A 221 1.92 -0.46 -16.82
C PHE A 221 1.38 -0.58 -18.25
N PRO A 222 2.08 -1.26 -19.18
CA PRO A 222 1.51 -1.66 -20.45
C PRO A 222 0.43 -2.73 -20.26
N SER A 223 -0.48 -2.85 -21.21
CA SER A 223 -1.66 -3.72 -21.18
C SER A 223 -1.42 -5.24 -21.12
N CYS A 224 -0.19 -5.69 -20.92
CA CYS A 224 0.13 -7.12 -20.84
C CYS A 224 -0.08 -7.74 -19.46
N THR A 225 -0.59 -6.98 -18.49
CA THR A 225 -1.01 -7.51 -17.21
C THR A 225 -2.43 -8.04 -17.35
N VAL A 226 -2.57 -9.34 -17.46
CA VAL A 226 -3.86 -10.03 -17.46
C VAL A 226 -4.35 -10.08 -16.02
N PHE A 227 -5.50 -9.49 -15.76
CA PHE A 227 -6.28 -9.77 -14.56
C PHE A 227 -7.17 -10.96 -14.83
#